data_81702042a4941ea9a35f19bede1caab0
#
_entry.id   81702042a4941ea9a35f19bede1caab0
#
_cell.length_a   1.000
_cell.length_b   1.000
_cell.length_c   1.000
_cell.angle_alpha   90.00
_cell.angle_beta   90.00
_cell.angle_gamma   90.00
#
_symmetry.space_group_name_H-M   'P 1'
#
loop_
_entity.id
_entity.type
_entity.pdbx_description
1 polymer ?
#
loop_
_entity_poly.entity_id
_entity_poly.type
_entity_poly.pdbx_seq_one_letter_code
_entity_poly.pdbx_strand_id
1 'polypeptide(L)'
;MSALRKFVSSAAMKRAAFLLFYPFLLAAFQPEANDVYPYIKNESFRRGEYLEYRMHYGIFNIGKGTVKIHDDYAEMNQRKCFKVDVFGRTTGVVDWVADVNDQWGAYIDTAALVPHMSYRKIREGRYKKDEVILFDHEKRKITAKVLDQKTRQYKEPVVYDAPPQVRDLIGGFMFMRTHDFSKRKINDTIVVSGFFEDEFYRLKVLYLGKETVKVKAGKFQAVVLKPIMPANKIFDGENSVTVWFSDDKNFIPLKVSANMFIGSAGVELTSFSGLRNPPRLLQ
;
A
#
# COMPACT_ATOMS: atom_id res chain seq x y z
N MET A 1 -11.81 81.77 12.33
CA MET A 1 -12.36 80.63 11.60
C MET A 1 -11.28 79.94 10.75
N SER A 2 -10.15 79.47 11.31
CA SER A 2 -9.18 78.76 10.47
C SER A 2 -8.38 77.66 11.20
N ALA A 3 -8.73 77.30 12.47
CA ALA A 3 -8.01 76.34 13.23
C ALA A 3 -8.72 74.95 13.46
N LEU A 4 -10.01 74.87 13.00
CA LEU A 4 -10.83 73.67 13.23
C LEU A 4 -10.90 72.71 12.05
N ARG A 5 -10.28 73.05 10.92
CA ARG A 5 -10.33 72.22 9.69
C ARG A 5 -9.13 71.30 9.45
N LYS A 6 -8.10 71.37 10.26
CA LYS A 6 -6.88 70.57 10.10
C LYS A 6 -6.78 69.36 10.99
N PHE A 7 -7.75 69.11 11.90
CA PHE A 7 -7.65 68.02 12.88
C PHE A 7 -8.50 66.76 12.60
N VAL A 8 -9.28 66.78 11.53
CA VAL A 8 -10.20 65.63 11.23
C VAL A 8 -9.71 64.74 10.07
N SER A 9 -8.61 65.10 9.36
CA SER A 9 -8.33 64.42 8.07
C SER A 9 -7.22 63.38 8.06
N SER A 10 -6.53 63.09 9.16
CA SER A 10 -5.35 62.19 9.04
C SER A 10 -5.35 60.95 9.96
N ALA A 11 -5.88 61.00 11.14
CA ALA A 11 -5.75 59.88 12.09
C ALA A 11 -6.93 58.92 12.12
N ALA A 12 -8.15 59.43 11.86
CA ALA A 12 -9.36 58.56 11.85
C ALA A 12 -9.46 57.70 10.59
N MET A 13 -9.06 58.22 9.44
CA MET A 13 -9.11 57.51 8.14
C MET A 13 -8.02 56.41 8.03
N LYS A 14 -6.84 56.65 8.66
CA LYS A 14 -5.79 55.61 8.69
C LYS A 14 -6.10 54.47 9.68
N ARG A 15 -6.87 54.72 10.72
CA ARG A 15 -7.33 53.68 11.67
C ARG A 15 -8.50 52.85 11.12
N ALA A 16 -9.39 53.44 10.31
CA ALA A 16 -10.47 52.73 9.67
C ALA A 16 -9.98 51.78 8.54
N ALA A 17 -8.96 52.23 7.77
CA ALA A 17 -8.34 51.37 6.74
C ALA A 17 -7.53 50.21 7.34
N PHE A 18 -6.96 50.38 8.51
CA PHE A 18 -6.20 49.31 9.18
C PHE A 18 -7.10 48.24 9.84
N LEU A 19 -8.33 48.63 10.26
CA LEU A 19 -9.32 47.71 10.83
C LEU A 19 -10.10 46.92 9.77
N LEU A 20 -10.16 47.38 8.53
CA LEU A 20 -10.81 46.66 7.42
C LEU A 20 -9.87 45.64 6.74
N PHE A 21 -8.54 45.77 6.90
CA PHE A 21 -7.57 44.84 6.34
C PHE A 21 -7.20 43.69 7.33
N TYR A 22 -7.51 43.83 8.62
CA TYR A 22 -7.16 42.83 9.64
C TYR A 22 -7.93 41.53 9.54
N PRO A 23 -9.24 41.49 9.18
CA PRO A 23 -9.93 40.21 9.01
C PRO A 23 -9.51 39.46 7.74
N PHE A 24 -8.93 40.16 6.71
CA PHE A 24 -8.50 39.48 5.50
C PHE A 24 -7.12 38.82 5.61
N LEU A 25 -6.27 39.25 6.54
CA LEU A 25 -4.98 38.63 6.81
C LEU A 25 -5.10 37.40 7.72
N LEU A 26 -6.17 37.30 8.53
CA LEU A 26 -6.44 36.14 9.37
C LEU A 26 -7.10 34.97 8.62
N ALA A 27 -7.72 35.26 7.46
CA ALA A 27 -8.29 34.22 6.61
C ALA A 27 -7.25 33.48 5.75
N ALA A 28 -6.01 34.01 5.65
CA ALA A 28 -4.92 33.41 4.85
C ALA A 28 -4.04 32.42 5.63
N PHE A 29 -4.26 32.27 6.93
CA PHE A 29 -3.59 31.28 7.78
C PHE A 29 -4.61 30.31 8.37
N GLN A 30 -5.40 29.67 7.53
CA GLN A 30 -5.94 28.36 7.90
C GLN A 30 -4.82 27.36 7.62
N PRO A 31 -4.31 26.64 8.66
CA PRO A 31 -3.48 25.49 8.38
C PRO A 31 -4.33 24.59 7.47
N GLU A 32 -3.78 24.18 6.32
CA GLU A 32 -4.39 23.13 5.52
C GLU A 32 -4.78 22.03 6.50
N ALA A 33 -6.07 21.79 6.63
CA ALA A 33 -6.55 20.67 7.42
C ALA A 33 -5.87 19.47 6.81
N ASN A 34 -4.94 18.81 7.56
CA ASN A 34 -4.30 17.59 7.12
C ASN A 34 -5.43 16.62 6.82
N ASP A 35 -5.78 16.50 5.54
CA ASP A 35 -6.85 15.62 5.11
C ASP A 35 -6.47 14.20 5.51
N VAL A 36 -7.19 13.66 6.47
CA VAL A 36 -6.95 12.32 7.01
C VAL A 36 -7.10 11.28 5.90
N TYR A 37 -7.99 11.56 4.95
CA TYR A 37 -8.33 10.69 3.83
C TYR A 37 -8.17 11.40 2.47
N PRO A 38 -6.95 11.77 2.06
CA PRO A 38 -6.73 12.47 0.80
C PRO A 38 -7.21 11.60 -0.37
N TYR A 39 -7.90 12.19 -1.31
CA TYR A 39 -8.38 11.48 -2.49
C TYR A 39 -7.21 11.05 -3.37
N ILE A 40 -7.13 9.75 -3.67
CA ILE A 40 -6.17 9.15 -4.59
C ILE A 40 -6.92 8.57 -5.79
N LYS A 41 -6.65 9.10 -6.97
CA LYS A 41 -7.28 8.62 -8.20
C LYS A 41 -6.83 7.19 -8.52
N ASN A 42 -7.76 6.26 -8.47
CA ASN A 42 -7.52 4.88 -8.88
C ASN A 42 -8.07 4.66 -10.30
N GLU A 43 -7.19 4.42 -11.26
CA GLU A 43 -7.52 4.01 -12.62
C GLU A 43 -6.98 2.62 -12.96
N SER A 44 -6.37 1.92 -12.00
CA SER A 44 -5.59 0.71 -12.25
C SER A 44 -6.34 -0.58 -11.95
N PHE A 45 -7.17 -0.60 -10.94
CA PHE A 45 -7.86 -1.83 -10.52
C PHE A 45 -9.33 -1.57 -10.19
N ARG A 46 -10.10 -2.65 -10.15
CA ARG A 46 -11.53 -2.63 -9.82
C ARG A 46 -11.93 -3.90 -9.06
N ARG A 47 -13.16 -3.94 -8.61
CA ARG A 47 -13.80 -5.14 -8.06
C ARG A 47 -13.83 -6.26 -9.10
N GLY A 48 -13.75 -7.50 -8.62
CA GLY A 48 -13.73 -8.68 -9.46
C GLY A 48 -12.38 -8.98 -10.13
N GLU A 49 -11.33 -8.20 -9.82
CA GLU A 49 -9.99 -8.52 -10.29
C GLU A 49 -9.45 -9.76 -9.59
N TYR A 50 -8.91 -10.70 -10.38
CA TYR A 50 -8.32 -11.94 -9.90
C TYR A 50 -7.01 -12.21 -10.62
N LEU A 51 -5.94 -12.40 -9.84
CA LEU A 51 -4.60 -12.67 -10.33
C LEU A 51 -4.09 -13.98 -9.74
N GLU A 52 -3.50 -14.85 -10.57
CA GLU A 52 -2.89 -16.08 -10.13
C GLU A 52 -1.38 -16.07 -10.36
N TYR A 53 -0.67 -16.65 -9.40
CA TYR A 53 0.78 -16.68 -9.39
C TYR A 53 1.31 -18.08 -9.15
N ARG A 54 2.48 -18.34 -9.72
CA ARG A 54 3.35 -19.46 -9.40
C ARG A 54 4.47 -18.96 -8.49
N MET A 55 4.78 -19.71 -7.45
CA MET A 55 5.93 -19.47 -6.58
C MET A 55 7.02 -20.49 -6.88
N HIS A 56 8.27 -20.05 -6.93
CA HIS A 56 9.41 -20.92 -7.18
C HIS A 56 10.58 -20.59 -6.25
N TYR A 57 11.43 -21.58 -6.01
CA TYR A 57 12.72 -21.43 -5.36
C TYR A 57 13.78 -22.04 -6.29
N GLY A 58 14.70 -21.21 -6.77
CA GLY A 58 15.55 -21.60 -7.89
C GLY A 58 14.71 -22.06 -9.07
N ILE A 59 14.94 -23.27 -9.54
CA ILE A 59 14.20 -23.90 -10.66
C ILE A 59 12.96 -24.66 -10.24
N PHE A 60 12.73 -24.86 -8.94
CA PHE A 60 11.65 -25.68 -8.43
C PHE A 60 10.38 -24.88 -8.19
N ASN A 61 9.25 -25.38 -8.70
CA ASN A 61 7.93 -24.87 -8.31
C ASN A 61 7.62 -25.31 -6.89
N ILE A 62 7.39 -24.35 -6.00
CA ILE A 62 7.15 -24.61 -4.59
C ILE A 62 5.72 -24.30 -4.17
N GLY A 63 4.96 -23.55 -4.98
CA GLY A 63 3.62 -23.17 -4.56
C GLY A 63 2.87 -22.32 -5.57
N LYS A 64 1.68 -21.90 -5.14
CA LYS A 64 0.78 -21.01 -5.87
C LYS A 64 0.31 -19.89 -4.96
N GLY A 65 0.06 -18.72 -5.55
CA GLY A 65 -0.55 -17.59 -4.87
C GLY A 65 -1.70 -17.02 -5.69
N THR A 66 -2.63 -16.37 -5.01
CA THR A 66 -3.72 -15.63 -5.67
C THR A 66 -3.92 -14.29 -4.99
N VAL A 67 -4.32 -13.28 -5.78
CA VAL A 67 -4.80 -12.00 -5.29
C VAL A 67 -6.20 -11.80 -5.84
N LYS A 68 -7.17 -11.56 -4.95
CA LYS A 68 -8.57 -11.34 -5.31
C LYS A 68 -9.08 -10.03 -4.74
N ILE A 69 -9.58 -9.14 -5.60
CA ILE A 69 -10.41 -8.02 -5.18
C ILE A 69 -11.87 -8.51 -5.28
N HIS A 70 -12.58 -8.54 -4.15
CA HIS A 70 -13.96 -9.05 -4.11
C HIS A 70 -14.91 -8.24 -4.98
N ASP A 71 -16.02 -8.89 -5.39
CA ASP A 71 -17.01 -8.29 -6.28
C ASP A 71 -17.86 -7.22 -5.58
N ASP A 72 -18.04 -7.35 -4.26
CA ASP A 72 -18.80 -6.41 -3.45
C ASP A 72 -17.86 -5.46 -2.70
N TYR A 73 -18.35 -4.23 -2.47
CA TYR A 73 -17.72 -3.34 -1.53
C TYR A 73 -18.07 -3.76 -0.11
N ALA A 74 -17.12 -3.60 0.79
CA ALA A 74 -17.36 -3.65 2.22
C ALA A 74 -17.49 -2.23 2.78
N GLU A 75 -18.03 -2.11 3.98
CA GLU A 75 -18.04 -0.87 4.74
C GLU A 75 -17.26 -1.05 6.03
N MET A 76 -16.33 -0.13 6.29
CA MET A 76 -15.53 -0.08 7.51
C MET A 76 -15.41 1.39 7.93
N ASN A 77 -15.67 1.68 9.23
CA ASN A 77 -15.61 3.04 9.75
C ASN A 77 -16.47 4.03 8.93
N GLN A 78 -17.67 3.63 8.51
CA GLN A 78 -18.58 4.40 7.64
C GLN A 78 -17.98 4.78 6.28
N ARG A 79 -16.97 4.05 5.83
CA ARG A 79 -16.29 4.29 4.56
C ARG A 79 -16.35 3.06 3.68
N LYS A 80 -16.53 3.30 2.39
CA LYS A 80 -16.58 2.26 1.35
C LYS A 80 -15.19 1.69 1.10
N CYS A 81 -15.06 0.37 1.15
CA CYS A 81 -13.78 -0.31 1.03
C CYS A 81 -13.78 -1.38 -0.06
N PHE A 82 -12.64 -1.53 -0.74
CA PHE A 82 -12.30 -2.76 -1.42
C PHE A 82 -11.91 -3.81 -0.37
N LYS A 83 -12.46 -5.02 -0.48
CA LYS A 83 -11.92 -6.19 0.22
C LYS A 83 -10.95 -6.90 -0.70
N VAL A 84 -9.70 -7.03 -0.28
CA VAL A 84 -8.64 -7.70 -1.04
C VAL A 84 -8.14 -8.87 -0.22
N ASP A 85 -8.13 -10.07 -0.81
CA ASP A 85 -7.54 -11.27 -0.22
C ASP A 85 -6.33 -11.73 -1.04
N VAL A 86 -5.31 -12.17 -0.36
CA VAL A 86 -4.11 -12.80 -0.89
C VAL A 86 -3.97 -14.17 -0.25
N PHE A 87 -3.87 -15.20 -1.07
CA PHE A 87 -3.64 -16.57 -0.62
C PHE A 87 -2.30 -17.06 -1.14
N GLY A 88 -1.57 -17.78 -0.30
CA GLY A 88 -0.34 -18.46 -0.66
C GLY A 88 -0.35 -19.88 -0.09
N ARG A 89 -0.02 -20.86 -0.94
CA ARG A 89 0.13 -22.24 -0.47
C ARG A 89 1.26 -22.96 -1.19
N THR A 90 1.91 -23.85 -0.49
CA THR A 90 2.84 -24.81 -1.08
C THR A 90 2.08 -25.82 -1.94
N THR A 91 2.79 -26.51 -2.82
CA THR A 91 2.22 -27.55 -3.70
C THR A 91 3.26 -28.63 -3.98
N GLY A 92 2.78 -29.86 -4.28
CA GLY A 92 3.63 -30.98 -4.68
C GLY A 92 4.49 -31.51 -3.54
N VAL A 93 5.72 -31.90 -3.84
CA VAL A 93 6.63 -32.53 -2.86
C VAL A 93 7.00 -31.57 -1.73
N VAL A 94 7.01 -30.25 -2.00
CA VAL A 94 7.35 -29.24 -1.00
C VAL A 94 6.29 -29.14 0.09
N ASP A 95 5.04 -29.45 -0.23
CA ASP A 95 3.92 -29.47 0.71
C ASP A 95 4.13 -30.46 1.87
N TRP A 96 4.86 -31.54 1.61
CA TRP A 96 5.19 -32.55 2.64
C TRP A 96 6.24 -32.07 3.64
N VAL A 97 7.07 -31.10 3.24
CA VAL A 97 8.20 -30.61 4.05
C VAL A 97 7.86 -29.26 4.70
N ALA A 98 7.12 -28.43 4.01
CA ALA A 98 6.81 -27.06 4.41
C ALA A 98 5.35 -26.72 4.09
N ASP A 99 4.40 -27.44 4.72
CA ASP A 99 2.96 -27.23 4.58
C ASP A 99 2.59 -25.78 4.91
N VAL A 100 2.53 -24.93 3.87
CA VAL A 100 2.17 -23.51 3.96
C VAL A 100 0.80 -23.32 3.34
N ASN A 101 -0.10 -22.69 4.09
CA ASN A 101 -1.44 -22.31 3.62
C ASN A 101 -1.87 -21.01 4.31
N ASP A 102 -1.44 -19.89 3.72
CA ASP A 102 -1.59 -18.56 4.29
C ASP A 102 -2.69 -17.79 3.59
N GLN A 103 -3.44 -17.05 4.40
CA GLN A 103 -4.40 -16.05 3.95
C GLN A 103 -4.09 -14.70 4.57
N TRP A 104 -3.97 -13.69 3.73
CA TRP A 104 -3.84 -12.29 4.11
C TRP A 104 -4.97 -11.51 3.49
N GLY A 105 -5.48 -10.50 4.18
CA GLY A 105 -6.55 -9.68 3.63
C GLY A 105 -6.53 -8.26 4.17
N ALA A 106 -7.12 -7.34 3.40
CA ALA A 106 -7.27 -5.95 3.80
C ALA A 106 -8.60 -5.36 3.31
N TYR A 107 -9.15 -4.45 4.12
CA TYR A 107 -10.27 -3.59 3.76
C TYR A 107 -9.71 -2.19 3.50
N ILE A 108 -9.64 -1.81 2.23
CA ILE A 108 -8.93 -0.63 1.74
C ILE A 108 -9.94 0.41 1.30
N ASP A 109 -9.87 1.61 1.86
CA ASP A 109 -10.69 2.76 1.47
C ASP A 109 -10.66 2.99 -0.04
N THR A 110 -11.82 3.17 -0.66
CA THR A 110 -11.91 3.32 -2.10
C THR A 110 -11.43 4.68 -2.61
N ALA A 111 -11.38 5.69 -1.75
CA ALA A 111 -10.98 7.05 -2.09
C ALA A 111 -9.54 7.36 -1.65
N ALA A 112 -9.17 7.02 -0.41
CA ALA A 112 -7.86 7.35 0.15
C ALA A 112 -6.81 6.23 0.00
N LEU A 113 -7.23 5.03 -0.38
CA LEU A 113 -6.37 3.84 -0.54
C LEU A 113 -5.51 3.56 0.70
N VAL A 114 -6.10 3.75 1.87
CA VAL A 114 -5.54 3.33 3.17
C VAL A 114 -6.37 2.19 3.74
N PRO A 115 -5.78 1.24 4.48
CA PRO A 115 -6.52 0.15 5.11
C PRO A 115 -7.29 0.66 6.33
N HIS A 116 -8.50 0.17 6.55
CA HIS A 116 -9.23 0.30 7.81
C HIS A 116 -9.07 -0.94 8.69
N MET A 117 -8.86 -2.09 8.05
CA MET A 117 -8.56 -3.34 8.72
C MET A 117 -7.68 -4.20 7.81
N SER A 118 -6.71 -4.89 8.39
CA SER A 118 -6.04 -6.01 7.74
C SER A 118 -6.06 -7.24 8.64
N TYR A 119 -5.86 -8.42 8.07
CA TYR A 119 -5.80 -9.68 8.81
C TYR A 119 -4.85 -10.66 8.16
N ARG A 120 -4.29 -11.54 8.99
CA ARG A 120 -3.43 -12.63 8.56
C ARG A 120 -3.86 -13.93 9.24
N LYS A 121 -3.96 -15.00 8.47
CA LYS A 121 -4.12 -16.37 8.94
C LYS A 121 -2.93 -17.17 8.41
N ILE A 122 -1.90 -17.32 9.21
CA ILE A 122 -0.67 -18.00 8.86
C ILE A 122 -0.79 -19.47 9.30
N ARG A 123 -0.45 -20.36 8.39
CA ARG A 123 -0.44 -21.82 8.59
C ARG A 123 0.80 -22.39 7.92
N GLU A 124 1.87 -22.52 8.68
CA GLU A 124 3.18 -22.98 8.21
C GLU A 124 3.63 -24.17 9.06
N GLY A 125 3.31 -25.36 8.64
CA GLY A 125 3.51 -26.57 9.41
C GLY A 125 2.87 -26.50 10.80
N ARG A 126 3.70 -26.46 11.85
CA ARG A 126 3.21 -26.31 13.25
C ARG A 126 2.96 -24.88 13.66
N TYR A 127 3.51 -23.90 12.93
CA TYR A 127 3.32 -22.48 13.26
C TYR A 127 1.95 -22.01 12.78
N LYS A 128 1.21 -21.38 13.70
CA LYS A 128 -0.11 -20.81 13.42
C LYS A 128 -0.22 -19.44 14.05
N LYS A 129 -0.63 -18.45 13.27
CA LYS A 129 -0.92 -17.07 13.75
C LYS A 129 -2.20 -16.59 13.11
N ASP A 130 -3.15 -16.15 13.90
CA ASP A 130 -4.33 -15.39 13.44
C ASP A 130 -4.23 -13.99 14.05
N GLU A 131 -4.19 -12.99 13.20
CA GLU A 131 -3.99 -11.60 13.57
C GLU A 131 -4.98 -10.71 12.85
N VAL A 132 -5.48 -9.69 13.54
CA VAL A 132 -6.30 -8.61 13.00
C VAL A 132 -5.68 -7.29 13.42
N ILE A 133 -5.46 -6.40 12.46
CA ILE A 133 -4.96 -5.04 12.67
C ILE A 133 -6.07 -4.07 12.29
N LEU A 134 -6.48 -3.20 13.22
CA LEU A 134 -7.44 -2.14 13.00
C LEU A 134 -6.71 -0.79 12.87
N PHE A 135 -7.06 -0.01 11.87
CA PHE A 135 -6.45 1.30 11.58
C PHE A 135 -7.49 2.39 11.85
N ASP A 136 -7.25 3.20 12.88
CA ASP A 136 -7.99 4.43 13.15
C ASP A 136 -7.14 5.62 12.69
N HIS A 137 -7.35 6.04 11.45
CA HIS A 137 -6.58 7.14 10.85
C HIS A 137 -6.90 8.49 11.47
N GLU A 138 -8.12 8.68 11.97
CA GLU A 138 -8.56 9.93 12.61
C GLU A 138 -7.85 10.11 13.95
N LYS A 139 -7.82 9.05 14.78
CA LYS A 139 -7.11 9.06 16.05
C LYS A 139 -5.62 8.77 15.93
N ARG A 140 -5.14 8.45 14.72
CA ARG A 140 -3.77 8.02 14.49
C ARG A 140 -3.35 6.86 15.40
N LYS A 141 -4.18 5.83 15.45
CA LYS A 141 -3.95 4.62 16.26
C LYS A 141 -4.05 3.38 15.39
N ILE A 142 -3.22 2.41 15.72
CA ILE A 142 -3.33 1.04 15.21
C ILE A 142 -3.55 0.13 16.41
N THR A 143 -4.51 -0.78 16.29
CA THR A 143 -4.79 -1.79 17.30
C THR A 143 -4.51 -3.17 16.72
N ALA A 144 -3.48 -3.85 17.25
CA ALA A 144 -3.13 -5.22 16.87
C ALA A 144 -3.81 -6.22 17.83
N LYS A 145 -4.50 -7.21 17.25
CA LYS A 145 -5.17 -8.29 17.97
C LYS A 145 -4.67 -9.63 17.47
N VAL A 146 -4.07 -10.42 18.35
CA VAL A 146 -3.55 -11.76 18.02
C VAL A 146 -4.39 -12.80 18.75
N LEU A 147 -4.90 -13.80 18.01
CA LEU A 147 -5.65 -14.92 18.57
C LEU A 147 -4.70 -15.89 19.25
N ASP A 148 -4.95 -16.22 20.50
CA ASP A 148 -4.29 -17.34 21.16
C ASP A 148 -4.81 -18.65 20.58
N GLN A 149 -3.90 -19.47 20.04
CA GLN A 149 -4.27 -20.70 19.34
C GLN A 149 -4.78 -21.81 20.27
N LYS A 150 -4.48 -21.73 21.57
CA LYS A 150 -4.90 -22.73 22.58
C LYS A 150 -6.27 -22.38 23.14
N THR A 151 -6.43 -21.13 23.60
CA THR A 151 -7.69 -20.69 24.24
C THR A 151 -8.74 -20.26 23.23
N ARG A 152 -8.37 -19.97 21.98
CA ARG A 152 -9.22 -19.44 20.92
C ARG A 152 -9.83 -18.07 21.27
N GLN A 153 -9.19 -17.34 22.17
CA GLN A 153 -9.54 -15.96 22.54
C GLN A 153 -8.46 -15.00 22.06
N TYR A 154 -8.84 -13.77 21.77
CA TYR A 154 -7.85 -12.74 21.46
C TYR A 154 -7.06 -12.40 22.73
N LYS A 155 -5.74 -12.31 22.59
CA LYS A 155 -4.86 -11.73 23.62
C LYS A 155 -5.21 -10.27 23.84
N GLU A 156 -4.70 -9.71 24.94
CA GLU A 156 -4.83 -8.26 25.17
C GLU A 156 -4.33 -7.48 23.95
N PRO A 157 -5.15 -6.58 23.38
CA PRO A 157 -4.76 -5.83 22.21
C PRO A 157 -3.60 -4.88 22.49
N VAL A 158 -2.69 -4.77 21.52
CA VAL A 158 -1.60 -3.78 21.59
C VAL A 158 -1.98 -2.58 20.72
N VAL A 159 -1.82 -1.37 21.28
CA VAL A 159 -2.15 -0.12 20.60
C VAL A 159 -0.88 0.67 20.31
N TYR A 160 -0.73 1.14 19.08
CA TYR A 160 0.41 1.92 18.59
C TYR A 160 -0.04 3.31 18.15
N ASP A 161 0.81 4.33 18.36
CA ASP A 161 0.65 5.63 17.72
C ASP A 161 1.11 5.54 16.26
N ALA A 162 0.21 5.90 15.33
CA ALA A 162 0.44 5.69 13.92
C ALA A 162 0.80 6.99 13.18
N PRO A 163 1.75 6.97 12.24
CA PRO A 163 1.94 8.07 11.31
C PRO A 163 0.72 8.23 10.40
N PRO A 164 0.53 9.41 9.79
CA PRO A 164 -0.56 9.61 8.85
C PRO A 164 -0.43 8.67 7.64
N GLN A 165 -1.58 8.25 7.12
CA GLN A 165 -1.70 7.44 5.89
C GLN A 165 -0.85 6.15 5.90
N VAL A 166 -0.65 5.57 7.07
CA VAL A 166 0.04 4.28 7.21
C VAL A 166 -0.76 3.16 6.51
N ARG A 167 -0.05 2.23 5.90
CA ARG A 167 -0.63 1.10 5.17
C ARG A 167 -0.11 -0.23 5.71
N ASP A 168 -0.90 -1.27 5.55
CA ASP A 168 -0.42 -2.64 5.61
C ASP A 168 0.28 -3.02 4.27
N LEU A 169 0.81 -4.22 4.16
CA LEU A 169 1.50 -4.66 2.94
C LEU A 169 0.57 -4.65 1.71
N ILE A 170 -0.67 -5.12 1.86
CA ILE A 170 -1.64 -5.17 0.75
C ILE A 170 -2.04 -3.75 0.33
N GLY A 171 -2.37 -2.89 1.29
CA GLY A 171 -2.70 -1.48 1.05
C GLY A 171 -1.54 -0.72 0.40
N GLY A 172 -0.30 -0.97 0.84
CA GLY A 172 0.91 -0.42 0.22
C GLY A 172 1.08 -0.86 -1.23
N PHE A 173 0.83 -2.13 -1.49
CA PHE A 173 0.89 -2.70 -2.84
C PHE A 173 -0.19 -2.12 -3.76
N MET A 174 -1.43 -2.02 -3.30
CA MET A 174 -2.54 -1.41 -4.05
C MET A 174 -2.30 0.09 -4.30
N PHE A 175 -1.75 0.80 -3.33
CA PHE A 175 -1.34 2.20 -3.49
C PHE A 175 -0.25 2.37 -4.55
N MET A 176 0.76 1.50 -4.59
CA MET A 176 1.81 1.53 -5.63
C MET A 176 1.24 1.40 -7.05
N ARG A 177 0.16 0.66 -7.23
CA ARG A 177 -0.51 0.48 -8.54
C ARG A 177 -1.15 1.75 -9.08
N THR A 178 -1.31 2.79 -8.27
CA THR A 178 -1.90 4.08 -8.71
C THR A 178 -0.86 5.14 -9.08
N HIS A 179 0.43 4.82 -9.01
CA HIS A 179 1.50 5.75 -9.34
C HIS A 179 1.73 5.85 -10.84
N ASP A 180 1.95 7.08 -11.32
CA ASP A 180 2.38 7.34 -12.69
C ASP A 180 3.91 7.30 -12.78
N PHE A 181 4.44 6.36 -13.55
CA PHE A 181 5.87 6.21 -13.80
C PHE A 181 6.30 6.81 -15.14
N SER A 182 5.40 7.39 -15.93
CA SER A 182 5.72 7.94 -17.27
C SER A 182 6.72 9.10 -17.22
N LYS A 183 6.72 9.87 -16.13
CA LYS A 183 7.58 11.04 -15.91
C LYS A 183 8.74 10.80 -14.93
N ARG A 184 8.88 9.58 -14.42
CA ARG A 184 9.91 9.24 -13.45
C ARG A 184 11.26 9.02 -14.13
N LYS A 185 12.32 9.45 -13.45
CA LYS A 185 13.72 9.18 -13.83
C LYS A 185 14.24 7.95 -13.07
N ILE A 186 15.18 7.24 -13.68
CA ILE A 186 15.88 6.12 -13.01
C ILE A 186 16.47 6.62 -11.68
N ASN A 187 16.31 5.83 -10.62
CA ASN A 187 16.65 6.11 -9.22
C ASN A 187 15.72 7.10 -8.51
N ASP A 188 14.65 7.58 -9.15
CA ASP A 188 13.60 8.27 -8.38
C ASP A 188 13.05 7.34 -7.32
N THR A 189 12.81 7.91 -6.13
CA THR A 189 12.35 7.15 -4.96
C THR A 189 10.90 7.48 -4.62
N ILE A 190 10.11 6.44 -4.36
CA ILE A 190 8.79 6.53 -3.76
C ILE A 190 8.91 6.06 -2.31
N VAL A 191 8.28 6.78 -1.38
CA VAL A 191 8.26 6.39 0.03
C VAL A 191 6.84 5.98 0.42
N VAL A 192 6.70 4.77 0.96
CA VAL A 192 5.44 4.25 1.49
C VAL A 192 5.58 4.05 2.99
N SER A 193 4.71 4.70 3.77
CA SER A 193 4.62 4.44 5.21
C SER A 193 3.84 3.16 5.45
N GLY A 194 4.44 2.22 6.13
CA GLY A 194 3.87 0.90 6.38
C GLY A 194 3.90 0.50 7.85
N PHE A 195 3.03 -0.45 8.21
CA PHE A 195 3.03 -1.15 9.49
C PHE A 195 3.00 -2.65 9.23
N PHE A 196 3.97 -3.36 9.79
CA PHE A 196 4.08 -4.81 9.64
C PHE A 196 4.90 -5.41 10.79
N GLU A 197 4.51 -6.56 11.32
CA GLU A 197 5.17 -7.25 12.46
C GLU A 197 5.45 -6.28 13.63
N ASP A 198 4.41 -5.53 14.03
CA ASP A 198 4.44 -4.59 15.16
C ASP A 198 5.43 -3.42 15.02
N GLU A 199 5.90 -3.15 13.79
CA GLU A 199 6.85 -2.09 13.49
C GLU A 199 6.36 -1.17 12.38
N PHE A 200 6.81 0.12 12.44
CA PHE A 200 6.56 1.10 11.39
C PHE A 200 7.76 1.18 10.45
N TYR A 201 7.47 1.19 9.17
CA TYR A 201 8.47 1.28 8.11
C TYR A 201 8.21 2.49 7.22
N ARG A 202 9.28 3.13 6.81
CA ARG A 202 9.28 4.05 5.67
C ARG A 202 9.97 3.35 4.50
N LEU A 203 9.21 2.48 3.84
CA LEU A 203 9.73 1.69 2.72
C LEU A 203 10.05 2.62 1.55
N LYS A 204 11.32 2.69 1.19
CA LYS A 204 11.79 3.37 -0.02
C LYS A 204 11.74 2.37 -1.18
N VAL A 205 11.15 2.80 -2.31
CA VAL A 205 11.06 2.00 -3.53
C VAL A 205 11.72 2.78 -4.65
N LEU A 206 12.81 2.25 -5.20
CA LEU A 206 13.54 2.84 -6.33
C LEU A 206 12.89 2.45 -7.65
N TYR A 207 12.75 3.39 -8.55
CA TYR A 207 12.41 3.14 -9.94
C TYR A 207 13.68 2.87 -10.76
N LEU A 208 13.75 1.69 -11.39
CA LEU A 208 14.93 1.26 -12.16
C LEU A 208 14.73 1.37 -13.67
N GLY A 209 13.61 1.91 -14.14
CA GLY A 209 13.30 2.00 -15.57
C GLY A 209 12.33 0.94 -16.04
N LYS A 210 12.38 0.63 -17.33
CA LYS A 210 11.46 -0.31 -17.98
C LYS A 210 12.22 -1.37 -18.75
N GLU A 211 11.69 -2.58 -18.76
CA GLU A 211 12.21 -3.68 -19.57
C GLU A 211 11.10 -4.62 -20.05
N THR A 212 11.41 -5.43 -21.04
CA THR A 212 10.48 -6.47 -21.49
C THR A 212 10.60 -7.70 -20.59
N VAL A 213 9.47 -8.15 -20.06
CA VAL A 213 9.39 -9.34 -19.19
C VAL A 213 8.45 -10.37 -19.82
N LYS A 214 8.89 -11.62 -19.86
CA LYS A 214 8.07 -12.77 -20.23
C LYS A 214 7.72 -13.54 -18.98
N VAL A 215 6.43 -13.70 -18.72
CA VAL A 215 5.84 -14.52 -17.66
C VAL A 215 4.89 -15.54 -18.26
N LYS A 216 4.37 -16.49 -17.48
CA LYS A 216 3.43 -17.50 -18.02
C LYS A 216 2.14 -16.87 -18.58
N ALA A 217 1.70 -15.76 -18.00
CA ALA A 217 0.52 -15.00 -18.46
C ALA A 217 0.73 -14.24 -19.79
N GLY A 218 1.97 -14.12 -20.28
CA GLY A 218 2.29 -13.42 -21.53
C GLY A 218 3.60 -12.66 -21.50
N LYS A 219 3.84 -11.86 -22.53
CA LYS A 219 5.01 -10.97 -22.67
C LYS A 219 4.55 -9.52 -22.49
N PHE A 220 5.21 -8.77 -21.63
CA PHE A 220 4.82 -7.41 -21.25
C PHE A 220 6.01 -6.45 -21.30
N GLN A 221 5.73 -5.19 -21.59
CA GLN A 221 6.60 -4.10 -21.12
C GLN A 221 6.35 -3.91 -19.63
N ALA A 222 7.39 -3.84 -18.83
CA ALA A 222 7.29 -3.75 -17.38
C ALA A 222 8.05 -2.55 -16.83
N VAL A 223 7.49 -1.94 -15.80
CA VAL A 223 8.16 -1.00 -14.88
C VAL A 223 8.89 -1.84 -13.83
N VAL A 224 10.16 -1.54 -13.63
CA VAL A 224 11.02 -2.25 -12.66
C VAL A 224 11.19 -1.41 -11.41
N LEU A 225 10.81 -1.98 -10.28
CA LEU A 225 10.89 -1.35 -8.97
C LEU A 225 11.75 -2.17 -8.02
N LYS A 226 12.50 -1.48 -7.18
CA LYS A 226 13.35 -2.10 -6.16
C LYS A 226 13.00 -1.54 -4.77
N PRO A 227 12.22 -2.27 -3.95
CA PRO A 227 12.08 -1.95 -2.55
C PRO A 227 13.42 -2.06 -1.83
N ILE A 228 13.77 -1.06 -1.04
CA ILE A 228 14.94 -1.12 -0.16
C ILE A 228 14.52 -1.84 1.11
N MET A 229 14.95 -3.08 1.24
CA MET A 229 14.58 -3.93 2.36
C MET A 229 15.36 -3.55 3.62
N PRO A 230 14.72 -3.53 4.80
CA PRO A 230 15.45 -3.41 6.05
C PRO A 230 16.37 -4.62 6.23
N ALA A 231 17.48 -4.42 6.93
CA ALA A 231 18.41 -5.50 7.26
C ALA A 231 17.67 -6.63 8.03
N ASN A 232 17.79 -7.85 7.52
CA ASN A 232 17.15 -9.03 8.11
C ASN A 232 18.00 -10.29 7.84
N LYS A 233 17.57 -11.45 8.37
CA LYS A 233 18.29 -12.72 8.25
C LYS A 233 17.87 -13.57 7.03
N ILE A 234 16.91 -13.11 6.25
CA ILE A 234 16.30 -13.87 5.15
C ILE A 234 16.87 -13.43 3.81
N PHE A 235 16.96 -12.13 3.59
CA PHE A 235 17.36 -11.53 2.32
C PHE A 235 18.85 -11.19 2.29
N ASP A 236 19.45 -11.35 1.13
CA ASP A 236 20.87 -11.02 0.87
C ASP A 236 21.01 -9.50 0.63
N GLY A 237 20.94 -8.75 1.73
CA GLY A 237 21.09 -7.30 1.76
C GLY A 237 19.86 -6.48 1.35
N GLU A 238 20.02 -5.16 1.39
CA GLU A 238 18.93 -4.20 1.16
C GLU A 238 18.35 -4.23 -0.26
N ASN A 239 19.14 -4.64 -1.23
CA ASN A 239 18.79 -4.66 -2.66
C ASN A 239 18.33 -6.02 -3.16
N SER A 240 17.92 -6.90 -2.27
CA SER A 240 17.62 -8.30 -2.58
C SER A 240 16.30 -8.51 -3.33
N VAL A 241 15.35 -7.58 -3.25
CA VAL A 241 14.02 -7.73 -3.85
C VAL A 241 13.87 -6.84 -5.07
N THR A 242 13.35 -7.40 -6.17
CA THR A 242 12.95 -6.65 -7.37
C THR A 242 11.54 -7.04 -7.76
N VAL A 243 10.74 -6.06 -8.16
CA VAL A 243 9.34 -6.24 -8.55
C VAL A 243 9.12 -5.65 -9.94
N TRP A 244 8.42 -6.38 -10.79
CA TRP A 244 8.02 -5.95 -12.13
C TRP A 244 6.51 -5.77 -12.17
N PHE A 245 6.08 -4.58 -12.59
CA PHE A 245 4.68 -4.28 -12.84
C PHE A 245 4.45 -4.06 -14.33
N SER A 246 3.26 -4.39 -14.86
CA SER A 246 2.93 -4.10 -16.25
C SER A 246 2.98 -2.58 -16.51
N ASP A 247 3.62 -2.17 -17.62
CA ASP A 247 3.64 -0.77 -18.07
C ASP A 247 2.37 -0.47 -18.87
N ASP A 248 1.23 -0.62 -18.22
CA ASP A 248 -0.10 -0.29 -18.71
C ASP A 248 -0.96 0.33 -17.60
N LYS A 249 -2.21 0.70 -17.92
CA LYS A 249 -3.10 1.32 -16.93
C LYS A 249 -3.47 0.40 -15.75
N ASN A 250 -3.35 -0.93 -15.87
CA ASN A 250 -3.68 -1.85 -14.78
C ASN A 250 -2.56 -1.93 -13.74
N PHE A 251 -1.30 -1.73 -14.17
CA PHE A 251 -0.13 -1.80 -13.32
C PHE A 251 -0.14 -3.05 -12.43
N ILE A 252 -0.40 -4.23 -13.06
CA ILE A 252 -0.44 -5.50 -12.34
C ILE A 252 0.97 -6.00 -12.04
N PRO A 253 1.19 -6.62 -10.87
CA PRO A 253 2.47 -7.27 -10.57
C PRO A 253 2.66 -8.50 -11.45
N LEU A 254 3.71 -8.48 -12.24
CA LEU A 254 4.04 -9.57 -13.18
C LEU A 254 4.97 -10.58 -12.55
N LYS A 255 5.97 -10.08 -11.79
CA LYS A 255 7.03 -10.89 -11.22
C LYS A 255 7.61 -10.21 -9.98
N VAL A 256 7.97 -11.03 -9.00
CA VAL A 256 8.80 -10.65 -7.86
C VAL A 256 9.99 -11.60 -7.83
N SER A 257 11.18 -11.10 -7.61
CA SER A 257 12.39 -11.89 -7.38
C SER A 257 13.04 -11.44 -6.09
N ALA A 258 13.41 -12.38 -5.25
CA ALA A 258 14.10 -12.12 -4.00
C ALA A 258 15.37 -12.97 -3.92
N ASN A 259 16.52 -12.31 -3.83
CA ASN A 259 17.79 -12.97 -3.54
C ASN A 259 17.85 -13.24 -2.03
N MET A 260 18.10 -14.48 -1.68
CA MET A 260 18.24 -14.92 -0.30
C MET A 260 19.69 -15.30 -0.07
N PHE A 261 20.13 -15.40 1.19
CA PHE A 261 21.50 -15.89 1.50
C PHE A 261 21.81 -17.25 0.87
N ILE A 262 20.79 -18.07 0.66
CA ILE A 262 20.92 -19.33 -0.07
C ILE A 262 19.84 -19.34 -1.16
N GLY A 263 20.29 -19.24 -2.43
CA GLY A 263 19.40 -19.30 -3.59
C GLY A 263 18.54 -18.06 -3.82
N SER A 264 17.50 -18.23 -4.58
CA SER A 264 16.54 -17.16 -4.91
C SER A 264 15.10 -17.69 -4.87
N ALA A 265 14.20 -16.88 -4.34
CA ALA A 265 12.76 -17.10 -4.41
C ALA A 265 12.12 -16.19 -5.43
N GLY A 266 11.02 -16.61 -6.03
CA GLY A 266 10.29 -15.78 -6.97
C GLY A 266 8.81 -16.10 -7.05
N VAL A 267 8.08 -15.08 -7.50
CA VAL A 267 6.64 -15.15 -7.77
C VAL A 267 6.42 -14.64 -9.19
N GLU A 268 5.64 -15.34 -9.99
CA GLU A 268 5.40 -15.04 -11.40
C GLU A 268 3.92 -15.17 -11.75
N LEU A 269 3.36 -14.17 -12.43
CA LEU A 269 1.97 -14.15 -12.88
C LEU A 269 1.71 -15.27 -13.90
N THR A 270 0.68 -16.07 -13.64
CA THR A 270 0.29 -17.20 -14.51
C THR A 270 -1.01 -16.95 -15.25
N SER A 271 -1.94 -16.23 -14.64
CA SER A 271 -3.21 -15.85 -15.25
C SER A 271 -3.81 -14.62 -14.56
N PHE A 272 -4.74 -13.96 -15.24
CA PHE A 272 -5.49 -12.82 -14.70
C PHE A 272 -6.89 -12.77 -15.31
N SER A 273 -7.83 -12.21 -14.56
CA SER A 273 -9.18 -11.89 -15.03
C SER A 273 -9.73 -10.65 -14.32
N GLY A 274 -10.84 -10.12 -14.81
CA GLY A 274 -11.53 -8.99 -14.15
C GLY A 274 -10.77 -7.66 -14.17
N LEU A 275 -9.71 -7.52 -14.95
CA LEU A 275 -8.91 -6.28 -15.02
C LEU A 275 -9.79 -5.07 -15.37
N ARG A 276 -9.41 -3.91 -14.85
CA ARG A 276 -10.12 -2.65 -15.13
C ARG A 276 -9.95 -2.18 -16.56
N ASN A 277 -8.77 -2.35 -17.12
CA ASN A 277 -8.41 -1.93 -18.47
C ASN A 277 -7.95 -3.14 -19.30
N PRO A 278 -8.02 -3.08 -20.63
CA PRO A 278 -7.40 -4.09 -21.48
C PRO A 278 -5.90 -4.19 -21.20
N PRO A 279 -5.34 -5.40 -20.98
CA PRO A 279 -3.92 -5.58 -20.76
C PRO A 279 -3.12 -5.31 -22.06
N ARG A 280 -1.92 -4.76 -21.93
CA ARG A 280 -1.02 -4.49 -23.05
C ARG A 280 0.01 -5.62 -23.18
N LEU A 281 -0.36 -6.66 -23.95
CA LEU A 281 0.54 -7.76 -24.30
C LEU A 281 1.43 -7.36 -25.48
N LEU A 282 2.69 -7.81 -25.45
CA LEU A 282 3.61 -7.74 -26.58
C LEU A 282 3.52 -9.03 -27.40
N GLN A 283 3.70 -8.93 -28.69
CA GLN A 283 3.78 -10.07 -29.59
C GLN A 283 5.05 -10.89 -29.39
#